data_12ad708b76c063105b93c0953fe105fa
#
_entry.id   12ad708b76c063105b93c0953fe105fa
#
_cell.length_a   1.000
_cell.length_b   1.000
_cell.length_c   1.000
_cell.angle_alpha   90.00
_cell.angle_beta   90.00
_cell.angle_gamma   90.00
#
_symmetry.space_group_name_H-M   'P 1'
#
loop_
_entity.id
_entity.type
_entity.pdbx_description
1 polymer ?
#
loop_
_entity_poly.entity_id
_entity_poly.type
_entity_poly.pdbx_seq_one_letter_code
_entity_poly.pdbx_strand_id
1 'polypeptide(L)'
;KRQLVPYARLIGIECTRLGDELLFRLPASKDNIGNPILPALHGGVIAGFMELAAALHLLVFTGAPGLPKIIDFSLDYLRAGQFRDTYAKCQVWRQGRRVANVAITAWQSTPAEPIATARAHFKIEELARP
;
A
#
# COMPACT_ATOMS: atom_id res chain seq x y z
N LYS A 1 7.37 2.88 -12.33
CA LYS A 1 8.76 2.76 -11.91
C LYS A 1 8.87 2.63 -10.43
N ARG A 2 9.87 1.91 -10.00
CA ARG A 2 10.04 1.61 -8.59
C ARG A 2 10.43 2.80 -7.74
N GLN A 3 10.91 3.86 -8.37
CA GLN A 3 11.48 4.98 -7.63
C GLN A 3 10.61 6.21 -7.74
N LEU A 4 9.31 6.02 -7.70
CA LEU A 4 8.37 7.12 -7.79
C LEU A 4 8.40 8.01 -6.56
N VAL A 5 8.68 7.44 -5.39
CA VAL A 5 8.71 8.20 -4.15
C VAL A 5 9.86 7.76 -3.28
N PRO A 6 10.52 8.70 -2.60
CA PRO A 6 11.64 8.36 -1.72
C PRO A 6 11.27 7.42 -0.59
N TYR A 7 10.06 7.55 -0.06
CA TYR A 7 9.64 6.70 1.05
C TYR A 7 9.56 5.23 0.62
N ALA A 8 9.10 4.96 -0.60
CA ALA A 8 9.06 3.59 -1.11
C ALA A 8 10.45 2.99 -1.18
N ARG A 9 11.44 3.79 -1.54
CA ARG A 9 12.82 3.31 -1.60
C ARG A 9 13.35 2.99 -0.21
N LEU A 10 12.98 3.79 0.78
CA LEU A 10 13.45 3.58 2.14
C LEU A 10 12.97 2.25 2.71
N ILE A 11 11.72 1.89 2.45
CA ILE A 11 11.20 0.62 2.96
C ILE A 11 11.27 -0.50 1.92
N GLY A 12 11.78 -0.20 0.73
CA GLY A 12 12.08 -1.22 -0.26
C GLY A 12 10.87 -1.82 -0.96
N ILE A 13 9.79 -1.06 -1.08
CA ILE A 13 8.59 -1.55 -1.76
C ILE A 13 8.87 -1.79 -3.23
N GLU A 14 8.42 -2.94 -3.73
CA GLU A 14 8.46 -3.27 -5.14
C GLU A 14 7.05 -3.30 -5.69
N CYS A 15 6.92 -2.97 -6.94
CA CYS A 15 5.62 -2.92 -7.61
C CYS A 15 5.72 -3.62 -8.95
N THR A 16 4.82 -4.56 -9.19
CA THR A 16 4.74 -5.29 -10.45
C THR A 16 3.38 -5.05 -11.06
N ARG A 17 3.36 -4.67 -12.34
CA ARG A 17 2.11 -4.48 -13.04
C ARG A 17 1.73 -5.76 -13.76
N LEU A 18 0.51 -6.24 -13.50
CA LEU A 18 -0.04 -7.44 -14.11
C LEU A 18 -1.36 -7.05 -14.79
N GLY A 19 -1.27 -6.66 -16.07
CA GLY A 19 -2.45 -6.18 -16.78
C GLY A 19 -2.99 -4.91 -16.16
N ASP A 20 -4.21 -4.97 -15.65
CA ASP A 20 -4.86 -3.82 -15.01
C ASP A 20 -4.65 -3.79 -13.51
N GLU A 21 -3.82 -4.66 -12.97
CA GLU A 21 -3.59 -4.76 -11.54
C GLU A 21 -2.15 -4.46 -11.21
N LEU A 22 -1.95 -3.97 -10.00
CA LEU A 22 -0.62 -3.78 -9.43
C LEU A 22 -0.47 -4.68 -8.23
N LEU A 23 0.64 -5.39 -8.17
CA LEU A 23 1.01 -6.19 -7.02
C LEU A 23 2.17 -5.51 -6.33
N PHE A 24 1.99 -5.19 -5.07
CA PHE A 24 3.02 -4.55 -4.25
C PHE A 24 3.66 -5.61 -3.37
N ARG A 25 4.96 -5.47 -3.18
CA ARG A 25 5.70 -6.41 -2.35
C ARG A 25 6.64 -5.64 -1.43
N LEU A 26 6.58 -5.98 -0.17
CA LEU A 26 7.53 -5.50 0.83
C LEU A 26 8.42 -6.67 1.19
N PRO A 27 9.66 -6.70 0.70
CA PRO A 27 10.56 -7.81 1.02
C PRO A 27 10.88 -7.86 2.51
N ALA A 28 11.12 -9.05 3.02
CA ALA A 28 11.54 -9.23 4.39
C ALA A 28 12.88 -8.52 4.59
N SER A 29 12.97 -7.72 5.64
CA SER A 29 14.18 -6.97 5.95
C SER A 29 14.27 -6.79 7.44
N LYS A 30 15.49 -6.91 7.98
CA LYS A 30 15.70 -6.69 9.40
C LYS A 30 15.35 -5.28 9.81
N ASP A 31 15.43 -4.33 8.89
CA ASP A 31 15.10 -2.95 9.17
C ASP A 31 13.60 -2.74 9.39
N ASN A 32 12.78 -3.73 9.02
CA ASN A 32 11.33 -3.65 9.16
C ASN A 32 10.81 -4.48 10.32
N ILE A 33 11.70 -4.99 11.16
CA ILE A 33 11.30 -5.79 12.32
C ILE A 33 11.08 -4.84 13.50
N GLY A 34 9.88 -4.92 14.10
CA GLY A 34 9.56 -4.10 15.25
C GLY A 34 10.18 -4.60 16.53
N ASN A 35 10.40 -5.89 16.66
CA ASN A 35 10.99 -6.51 17.85
C ASN A 35 12.02 -7.54 17.40
N PRO A 36 13.32 -7.27 17.62
CA PRO A 36 14.36 -8.18 17.16
C PRO A 36 14.36 -9.55 17.85
N ILE A 37 13.74 -9.65 19.02
CA ILE A 37 13.64 -10.93 19.71
C ILE A 37 12.59 -11.82 19.08
N LEU A 38 11.47 -11.19 18.65
CA LEU A 38 10.40 -11.88 17.96
C LEU A 38 10.36 -11.37 16.53
N PRO A 39 10.92 -12.11 15.58
CA PRO A 39 11.05 -11.62 14.21
C PRO A 39 9.69 -11.55 13.52
N ALA A 40 9.00 -10.45 13.76
CA ALA A 40 7.71 -10.15 13.15
C ALA A 40 7.74 -8.73 12.65
N LEU A 41 6.95 -8.45 11.61
CA LEU A 41 6.87 -7.10 11.08
C LEU A 41 6.17 -6.18 12.06
N HIS A 42 6.71 -5.00 12.22
CA HIS A 42 6.08 -3.97 13.03
C HIS A 42 4.78 -3.52 12.38
N GLY A 43 3.72 -3.35 13.20
CA GLY A 43 2.43 -2.95 12.68
C GLY A 43 2.47 -1.63 11.93
N GLY A 44 3.31 -0.69 12.36
CA GLY A 44 3.49 0.58 11.67
C GLY A 44 4.07 0.41 10.28
N VAL A 45 4.95 -0.58 10.09
CA VAL A 45 5.52 -0.85 8.77
C VAL A 45 4.44 -1.39 7.85
N ILE A 46 3.59 -2.29 8.35
CA ILE A 46 2.50 -2.84 7.55
C ILE A 46 1.53 -1.73 7.16
N ALA A 47 1.16 -0.88 8.11
CA ALA A 47 0.26 0.24 7.82
C ALA A 47 0.85 1.18 6.79
N GLY A 48 2.12 1.54 6.95
CA GLY A 48 2.79 2.43 6.00
C GLY A 48 2.89 1.82 4.62
N PHE A 49 3.17 0.51 4.56
CA PHE A 49 3.23 -0.22 3.30
C PHE A 49 1.87 -0.16 2.58
N MET A 50 0.78 -0.44 3.32
CA MET A 50 -0.56 -0.46 2.72
C MET A 50 -1.00 0.93 2.29
N GLU A 51 -0.71 1.93 3.10
CA GLU A 51 -1.06 3.31 2.75
C GLU A 51 -0.32 3.75 1.49
N LEU A 52 0.97 3.46 1.42
CA LEU A 52 1.76 3.84 0.25
C LEU A 52 1.35 3.06 -0.98
N ALA A 53 1.02 1.77 -0.82
CA ALA A 53 0.54 0.97 -1.93
C ALA A 53 -0.73 1.57 -2.52
N ALA A 54 -1.66 2.01 -1.67
CA ALA A 54 -2.89 2.64 -2.14
C ALA A 54 -2.61 3.94 -2.88
N ALA A 55 -1.71 4.77 -2.36
CA ALA A 55 -1.37 6.03 -3.01
C ALA A 55 -0.72 5.80 -4.36
N LEU A 56 0.21 4.83 -4.44
CA LEU A 56 0.88 4.51 -5.68
C LEU A 56 -0.08 3.91 -6.70
N HIS A 57 -1.01 3.09 -6.24
CA HIS A 57 -2.03 2.52 -7.12
C HIS A 57 -2.83 3.62 -7.79
N LEU A 58 -3.27 4.59 -7.01
CA LEU A 58 -4.02 5.72 -7.55
C LEU A 58 -3.17 6.55 -8.50
N LEU A 59 -1.91 6.80 -8.13
CA LEU A 59 -1.02 7.58 -8.97
C LEU A 59 -0.88 6.96 -10.35
N VAL A 60 -0.71 5.64 -10.42
CA VAL A 60 -0.52 4.96 -11.69
C VAL A 60 -1.80 4.99 -12.53
N PHE A 61 -2.96 4.80 -11.91
CA PHE A 61 -4.19 4.62 -12.67
C PHE A 61 -4.98 5.90 -12.87
N THR A 62 -4.69 6.96 -12.12
CA THR A 62 -5.39 8.23 -12.33
C THR A 62 -4.57 9.23 -13.11
N GLY A 63 -3.26 9.03 -13.20
CA GLY A 63 -2.40 10.00 -13.85
C GLY A 63 -2.27 11.30 -13.08
N ALA A 64 -2.49 11.27 -11.79
CA ALA A 64 -2.41 12.48 -10.98
C ALA A 64 -1.00 13.06 -11.01
N PRO A 65 -0.87 14.39 -10.84
CA PRO A 65 0.45 15.04 -10.90
C PRO A 65 1.36 14.69 -9.73
N GLY A 66 0.81 14.18 -8.65
CA GLY A 66 1.59 13.76 -7.49
C GLY A 66 0.81 12.77 -6.67
N LEU A 67 1.40 12.33 -5.55
CA LEU A 67 0.71 11.40 -4.70
C LEU A 67 -0.56 12.02 -4.13
N PRO A 68 -1.67 11.29 -4.12
CA PRO A 68 -2.90 11.77 -3.51
C PRO A 68 -2.70 11.97 -2.02
N LYS A 69 -3.41 12.94 -1.46
CA LYS A 69 -3.39 13.18 -0.03
C LYS A 69 -4.37 12.25 0.67
N ILE A 70 -3.90 11.61 1.72
CA ILE A 70 -4.78 10.75 2.50
C ILE A 70 -5.69 11.59 3.38
N ILE A 71 -6.99 11.27 3.36
CA ILE A 71 -7.98 11.92 4.20
C ILE A 71 -8.15 11.12 5.48
N ASP A 72 -8.33 9.80 5.33
CA ASP A 72 -8.40 8.91 6.49
C ASP A 72 -7.97 7.52 6.06
N PHE A 73 -7.68 6.70 7.06
CA PHE A 73 -7.14 5.37 6.86
C PHE A 73 -7.58 4.50 8.03
N SER A 74 -8.30 3.42 7.72
CA SER A 74 -8.75 2.44 8.72
C SER A 74 -8.07 1.12 8.44
N LEU A 75 -7.58 0.47 9.46
CA LEU A 75 -6.80 -0.74 9.32
C LEU A 75 -7.23 -1.77 10.35
N ASP A 76 -7.45 -2.99 9.89
CA ASP A 76 -7.74 -4.13 10.75
C ASP A 76 -6.62 -5.14 10.62
N TYR A 77 -5.94 -5.41 11.72
CA TYR A 77 -4.95 -6.47 11.76
C TYR A 77 -5.68 -7.78 12.05
N LEU A 78 -5.51 -8.75 11.16
CA LEU A 78 -6.21 -10.02 11.25
C LEU A 78 -5.32 -11.13 11.76
N ARG A 79 -4.03 -11.05 11.47
CA ARG A 79 -3.04 -12.04 11.87
C ARG A 79 -1.73 -11.34 12.13
N ALA A 80 -0.89 -11.96 12.95
CA ALA A 80 0.45 -11.41 13.19
C ALA A 80 1.27 -11.52 11.90
N GLY A 81 1.97 -10.45 11.57
CA GLY A 81 2.90 -10.48 10.44
C GLY A 81 4.17 -11.18 10.86
N GLN A 82 4.64 -12.08 10.01
CA GLN A 82 5.88 -12.81 10.23
C GLN A 82 7.03 -12.10 9.53
N PHE A 83 8.24 -12.51 9.84
CA PHE A 83 9.42 -11.97 9.15
C PHE A 83 9.54 -12.66 7.79
N ARG A 84 8.78 -12.20 6.83
CA ARG A 84 8.75 -12.73 5.48
C ARG A 84 8.17 -11.68 4.55
N ASP A 85 8.31 -11.91 3.26
CA ASP A 85 7.78 -10.99 2.27
C ASP A 85 6.28 -10.78 2.47
N THR A 86 5.86 -9.55 2.29
CA THR A 86 4.46 -9.17 2.45
C THR A 86 3.98 -8.56 1.15
N TYR A 87 2.79 -8.93 0.76
CA TYR A 87 2.20 -8.49 -0.50
C TYR A 87 0.94 -7.68 -0.24
N ALA A 88 0.60 -6.82 -1.18
CA ALA A 88 -0.62 -6.05 -1.09
C ALA A 88 -1.21 -5.82 -2.46
N LYS A 89 -2.53 -5.79 -2.51
CA LYS A 89 -3.29 -5.40 -3.68
C LYS A 89 -4.32 -4.38 -3.26
N CYS A 90 -4.66 -3.51 -4.20
CA CYS A 90 -5.62 -2.45 -3.97
C CYS A 90 -6.80 -2.60 -4.90
N GLN A 91 -7.96 -2.19 -4.42
CA GLN A 91 -9.17 -2.15 -5.22
C GLN A 91 -9.82 -0.80 -5.00
N VAL A 92 -10.03 -0.06 -6.08
CA VAL A 92 -10.70 1.23 -5.98
C VAL A 92 -12.19 0.96 -6.01
N TRP A 93 -12.85 1.20 -4.87
CA TRP A 93 -14.28 0.95 -4.74
C TRP A 93 -15.08 2.06 -5.38
N ARG A 94 -14.59 3.28 -5.25
CA ARG A 94 -15.30 4.42 -5.75
C ARG A 94 -14.32 5.52 -6.05
N GLN A 95 -14.41 6.07 -7.24
CA GLN A 95 -13.55 7.17 -7.62
C GLN A 95 -14.41 8.28 -8.16
N GLY A 96 -14.49 9.37 -7.41
CA GLY A 96 -15.10 10.60 -7.87
C GLY A 96 -14.04 11.50 -8.46
N ARG A 97 -14.43 12.76 -8.71
CA ARG A 97 -13.50 13.72 -9.26
C ARG A 97 -12.41 14.12 -8.27
N ARG A 98 -12.73 14.10 -6.99
CA ARG A 98 -11.83 14.61 -5.97
C ARG A 98 -11.52 13.63 -4.86
N VAL A 99 -12.25 12.56 -4.77
CA VAL A 99 -12.08 11.59 -3.67
C VAL A 99 -12.08 10.19 -4.25
N ALA A 100 -11.17 9.38 -3.80
CA ALA A 100 -11.13 7.97 -4.12
C ALA A 100 -11.20 7.16 -2.85
N ASN A 101 -11.96 6.07 -2.89
CA ASN A 101 -12.09 5.13 -1.80
C ASN A 101 -11.41 3.85 -2.22
N VAL A 102 -10.35 3.47 -1.50
CA VAL A 102 -9.52 2.33 -1.88
C VAL A 102 -9.52 1.31 -0.77
N ALA A 103 -9.76 0.06 -1.14
CA ALA A 103 -9.60 -1.07 -0.23
C ALA A 103 -8.25 -1.72 -0.49
N ILE A 104 -7.53 -2.07 0.57
CA ILE A 104 -6.21 -2.67 0.48
C ILE A 104 -6.23 -3.97 1.24
N THR A 105 -5.68 -5.02 0.64
CA THR A 105 -5.51 -6.32 1.30
C THR A 105 -4.05 -6.67 1.31
N ALA A 106 -3.52 -7.03 2.48
CA ALA A 106 -2.13 -7.44 2.62
C ALA A 106 -2.09 -8.87 3.11
N TRP A 107 -1.17 -9.65 2.54
CA TRP A 107 -1.03 -11.07 2.92
C TRP A 107 0.43 -11.47 2.79
N GLN A 108 0.75 -12.65 3.32
CA GLN A 108 2.10 -13.20 3.24
C GLN A 108 2.11 -14.54 2.55
N SER A 109 1.20 -15.44 2.88
CA SER A 109 1.18 -16.75 2.24
C SER A 109 0.19 -16.80 1.09
N THR A 110 -1.04 -16.32 1.30
CA THR A 110 -2.07 -16.34 0.26
C THR A 110 -3.06 -15.21 0.50
N PRO A 111 -3.60 -14.62 -0.58
CA PRO A 111 -4.61 -13.57 -0.42
C PRO A 111 -5.85 -14.02 0.34
N ALA A 112 -6.14 -15.32 0.34
CA ALA A 112 -7.29 -15.85 1.07
C ALA A 112 -7.10 -15.79 2.58
N GLU A 113 -5.85 -15.59 3.04
CA GLU A 113 -5.54 -15.47 4.47
C GLU A 113 -4.79 -14.18 4.71
N PRO A 114 -5.46 -13.03 4.59
CA PRO A 114 -4.77 -11.75 4.76
C PRO A 114 -4.30 -11.56 6.19
N ILE A 115 -3.20 -10.84 6.33
CA ILE A 115 -2.74 -10.42 7.66
C ILE A 115 -3.38 -9.11 8.06
N ALA A 116 -3.80 -8.31 7.09
CA ALA A 116 -4.44 -7.03 7.37
C ALA A 116 -5.31 -6.61 6.21
N THR A 117 -6.37 -5.90 6.51
CA THR A 117 -7.18 -5.22 5.49
C THR A 117 -7.32 -3.77 5.90
N ALA A 118 -7.43 -2.91 4.92
CA ALA A 118 -7.53 -1.48 5.18
C ALA A 118 -8.46 -0.83 4.19
N ARG A 119 -8.93 0.34 4.58
CA ARG A 119 -9.73 1.19 3.72
C ARG A 119 -9.21 2.61 3.86
N ALA A 120 -9.01 3.25 2.73
CA ALA A 120 -8.45 4.59 2.71
C ALA A 120 -9.26 5.49 1.82
N HIS A 121 -9.39 6.74 2.24
CA HIS A 121 -9.97 7.78 1.41
C HIS A 121 -8.86 8.76 1.07
N PHE A 122 -8.77 9.11 -0.20
CA PHE A 122 -7.76 10.01 -0.70
C PHE A 122 -8.39 11.19 -1.39
N LYS A 123 -7.76 12.35 -1.22
CA LYS A 123 -8.10 13.52 -2.01
C LYS A 123 -7.24 13.49 -3.27
N ILE A 124 -7.88 13.59 -4.42
CA ILE A 124 -7.21 13.57 -5.71
C ILE A 124 -7.23 14.96 -6.28
N GLU A 125 -6.05 15.45 -6.67
CA GLU A 125 -5.95 16.71 -7.38
C GLU A 125 -6.21 16.47 -8.86
N GLU A 126 -7.07 17.29 -9.44
CA GLU A 126 -7.29 17.21 -10.86
C GLU A 126 -6.11 17.81 -11.60
N LEU A 127 -5.79 17.22 -12.75
CA LEU A 127 -4.78 17.79 -13.61
C LEU A 127 -5.24 19.16 -14.10
N ALA A 128 -4.29 20.10 -14.19
CA ALA A 128 -4.59 21.41 -14.71
C ALA A 128 -5.09 21.26 -16.15
N ARG A 129 -6.12 22.01 -16.49
CA ARG A 129 -6.65 21.97 -17.83
C ARG A 129 -6.06 23.08 -18.65
N PRO A 130 -5.75 22.80 -19.92
CA PRO A 130 -5.22 23.86 -20.79
C PRO A 130 -6.26 24.93 -21.06
#